data_aeddd200ab99532059cb09c5bbdc038b
#
_entry.id   aeddd200ab99532059cb09c5bbdc038b
#
_cell.length_a   1.000
_cell.length_b   1.000
_cell.length_c   1.000
_cell.angle_alpha   90.00
_cell.angle_beta   90.00
_cell.angle_gamma   90.00
#
_symmetry.space_group_name_H-M   'P 1'
#
loop_
_entity.id
_entity.type
_entity.pdbx_description
1 polymer ?
#
loop_
_entity_poly.entity_id
_entity_poly.type
_entity_poly.pdbx_seq_one_letter_code
_entity_poly.pdbx_strand_id
1 'polypeptide(L)'
;TLEASFKWLEVPGPNNVPELSNDALKKAREKTALRVTIDLAPAGRMRFAFASPTFPVPQGAELRAQNEHYGHLLVWPDGNAYRVLRPGTLRALFSERRADALPLSPAKADRRGKGQLLGLETTKLEIDAPMGEVSIESGNVPHIGRSGELLCRLLMDLVAVDPAAKVCRDGLLPIKAELRWPKGGKLLFEVSSLTRKAELPFGLLFVPPAGAAYRPGELPPQAAGVFLTRDELGAFHTKSVPGEPAGKDAPGEGLLAVNRSDSIRYVLLDGVPIAWIRPQSEQLLIGPLPGRYSVAWRDFLGAAVDPPVVVSLPARVTVGGTADAGAAPP
;
A
#
# COMPACT_ATOMS: atom_id res chain seq x y z
N THR A 1 -14.10 8.64 13.06
CA THR A 1 -12.75 8.51 12.46
C THR A 1 -12.12 7.22 12.88
N LEU A 2 -11.48 6.55 11.95
CA LEU A 2 -10.66 5.36 12.15
C LEU A 2 -9.21 5.71 11.82
N GLU A 3 -8.30 5.24 12.63
CA GLU A 3 -6.90 5.11 12.24
C GLU A 3 -6.67 3.67 11.82
N ALA A 4 -6.12 3.47 10.64
CA ALA A 4 -5.89 2.15 10.09
C ALA A 4 -4.56 2.08 9.34
N SER A 5 -4.11 0.86 9.10
CA SER A 5 -2.91 0.61 8.32
C SER A 5 -3.07 -0.62 7.44
N PHE A 6 -2.33 -0.62 6.33
CA PHE A 6 -2.02 -1.83 5.59
C PHE A 6 -0.65 -2.34 6.02
N LYS A 7 -0.53 -3.64 6.17
CA LYS A 7 0.73 -4.32 6.48
C LYS A 7 0.97 -5.41 5.46
N TRP A 8 2.18 -5.47 4.91
CA TRP A 8 2.58 -6.63 4.15
C TRP A 8 2.80 -7.80 5.12
N LEU A 9 2.02 -8.86 4.93
CA LEU A 9 2.25 -10.10 5.68
C LEU A 9 3.45 -10.81 5.04
N GLU A 10 4.53 -10.92 5.78
CA GLU A 10 5.70 -11.65 5.34
C GLU A 10 5.34 -13.14 5.22
N VAL A 11 5.60 -13.71 4.05
CA VAL A 11 5.84 -15.14 3.97
C VAL A 11 7.17 -15.36 4.70
N PRO A 12 7.26 -16.26 5.69
CA PRO A 12 8.52 -16.55 6.36
C PRO A 12 9.59 -16.82 5.30
N GLY A 13 10.50 -15.87 5.10
CA GLY A 13 11.71 -16.09 4.32
C GLY A 13 12.66 -16.98 5.11
N PRO A 14 13.70 -17.53 4.49
CA PRO A 14 14.71 -18.26 5.22
C PRO A 14 15.25 -17.38 6.35
N ASN A 15 15.44 -17.97 7.53
CA ASN A 15 15.64 -17.38 8.87
C ASN A 15 16.86 -16.46 9.08
N ASN A 16 17.27 -15.65 8.11
CA ASN A 16 18.48 -14.84 8.15
C ASN A 16 18.27 -13.34 7.92
N VAL A 17 17.10 -12.81 8.31
CA VAL A 17 16.97 -11.35 8.45
C VAL A 17 17.55 -11.00 9.83
N PRO A 18 18.62 -10.19 9.91
CA PRO A 18 19.11 -9.71 11.19
C PRO A 18 17.94 -9.09 11.97
N GLU A 19 17.76 -9.49 13.23
CA GLU A 19 16.80 -8.81 14.12
C GLU A 19 17.11 -7.32 14.08
N LEU A 20 16.08 -6.52 13.77
CA LEU A 20 16.18 -5.07 13.70
C LEU A 20 16.35 -4.51 15.12
N SER A 21 17.54 -4.63 15.69
CA SER A 21 17.89 -4.17 17.03
C SER A 21 18.22 -2.67 17.09
N ASN A 22 18.16 -1.96 15.94
CA ASN A 22 18.54 -0.57 15.85
C ASN A 22 17.30 0.33 15.90
N ASP A 23 17.26 1.29 16.83
CA ASP A 23 16.17 2.26 16.98
C ASP A 23 15.91 3.08 15.71
N ALA A 24 16.92 3.35 14.90
CA ALA A 24 16.78 4.05 13.63
C ALA A 24 15.96 3.22 12.64
N LEU A 25 16.23 1.93 12.52
CA LEU A 25 15.46 1.01 11.65
C LEU A 25 14.01 0.89 12.13
N LYS A 26 13.79 0.82 13.44
CA LYS A 26 12.44 0.80 14.01
C LYS A 26 11.65 2.06 13.68
N LYS A 27 12.24 3.25 13.90
CA LYS A 27 11.63 4.54 13.54
C LYS A 27 11.37 4.66 12.05
N ALA A 28 12.31 4.22 11.21
CA ALA A 28 12.14 4.20 9.77
C ALA A 28 10.98 3.30 9.34
N ARG A 29 10.84 2.11 9.92
CA ARG A 29 9.73 1.18 9.67
C ARG A 29 8.39 1.78 10.10
N GLU A 30 8.33 2.46 11.25
CA GLU A 30 7.12 3.17 11.70
C GLU A 30 6.74 4.31 10.74
N LYS A 31 7.71 5.08 10.26
CA LYS A 31 7.50 6.17 9.30
C LYS A 31 7.00 5.66 7.95
N THR A 32 7.52 4.54 7.49
CA THR A 32 7.19 3.95 6.18
C THR A 32 6.04 2.94 6.23
N ALA A 33 5.35 2.80 7.36
CA ALA A 33 4.13 2.02 7.45
C ALA A 33 3.02 2.63 6.57
N LEU A 34 2.24 1.76 5.90
CA LEU A 34 1.12 2.16 5.04
C LEU A 34 -0.07 2.63 5.87
N ARG A 35 -0.02 3.83 6.42
CA ARG A 35 -1.06 4.38 7.31
C ARG A 35 -2.12 5.16 6.55
N VAL A 36 -3.35 5.04 7.02
CA VAL A 36 -4.52 5.76 6.48
C VAL A 36 -5.40 6.26 7.62
N THR A 37 -6.08 7.38 7.38
CA THR A 37 -7.14 7.88 8.25
C THR A 37 -8.46 7.80 7.50
N ILE A 38 -9.50 7.25 8.14
CA ILE A 38 -10.78 7.03 7.49
C ILE A 38 -11.86 7.73 8.29
N ASP A 39 -12.54 8.68 7.68
CA ASP A 39 -13.72 9.33 8.24
C ASP A 39 -14.98 8.75 7.59
N LEU A 40 -15.94 8.34 8.42
CA LEU A 40 -17.22 7.80 8.00
C LEU A 40 -18.34 8.67 8.55
N ALA A 41 -19.29 9.02 7.70
CA ALA A 41 -20.45 9.81 8.07
C ALA A 41 -21.75 8.98 7.95
N PRO A 42 -22.71 9.13 8.86
CA PRO A 42 -23.97 8.36 8.87
C PRO A 42 -24.75 8.43 7.55
N ALA A 43 -24.61 9.54 6.82
CA ALA A 43 -25.23 9.76 5.51
C ALA A 43 -24.63 8.90 4.37
N GLY A 44 -23.87 7.87 4.68
CA GLY A 44 -23.25 7.02 3.67
C GLY A 44 -22.13 7.72 2.91
N ARG A 45 -21.25 8.40 3.61
CA ARG A 45 -20.07 9.07 3.05
C ARG A 45 -18.80 8.57 3.70
N MET A 46 -17.75 8.47 2.90
CA MET A 46 -16.41 8.06 3.33
C MET A 46 -15.37 9.01 2.78
N ARG A 47 -14.41 9.34 3.63
CA ARG A 47 -13.12 9.93 3.27
C ARG A 47 -12.02 9.00 3.76
N PHE A 48 -11.19 8.54 2.85
CA PHE A 48 -10.05 7.68 3.11
C PHE A 48 -8.79 8.45 2.72
N ALA A 49 -8.04 8.95 3.70
CA ALA A 49 -6.87 9.78 3.49
C ALA A 49 -5.58 8.97 3.62
N PHE A 50 -4.67 9.13 2.66
CA PHE A 50 -3.35 8.52 2.69
C PHE A 50 -2.44 9.28 3.64
N ALA A 51 -2.11 8.68 4.79
CA ALA A 51 -1.39 9.34 5.87
C ALA A 51 0.13 9.08 5.84
N SER A 52 0.64 8.32 4.87
CA SER A 52 2.07 8.04 4.73
C SER A 52 2.56 8.21 3.29
N PRO A 53 3.86 8.49 3.08
CA PRO A 53 4.44 8.68 1.76
C PRO A 53 4.62 7.37 0.98
N THR A 54 4.38 6.23 1.63
CA THR A 54 4.68 4.89 1.09
C THR A 54 3.67 4.44 0.02
N PHE A 55 2.51 5.04 -0.04
CA PHE A 55 1.55 4.76 -1.10
C PHE A 55 2.01 5.31 -2.46
N PRO A 56 1.62 4.67 -3.59
CA PRO A 56 1.90 5.18 -4.93
C PRO A 56 1.06 6.42 -5.31
N VAL A 57 0.46 7.06 -4.33
CA VAL A 57 -0.25 8.33 -4.41
C VAL A 57 0.34 9.27 -3.38
N PRO A 58 0.32 10.59 -3.58
CA PRO A 58 0.94 11.51 -2.64
C PRO A 58 0.25 11.46 -1.27
N GLN A 59 1.04 11.63 -0.22
CA GLN A 59 0.51 11.80 1.13
C GLN A 59 -0.46 12.99 1.15
N GLY A 60 -1.58 12.83 1.84
CA GLY A 60 -2.66 13.82 1.87
C GLY A 60 -3.67 13.69 0.72
N ALA A 61 -3.41 12.88 -0.32
CA ALA A 61 -4.45 12.51 -1.26
C ALA A 61 -5.55 11.70 -0.57
N GLU A 62 -6.76 11.74 -1.11
CA GLU A 62 -7.93 11.13 -0.49
C GLU A 62 -8.71 10.30 -1.50
N LEU A 63 -9.30 9.21 -1.04
CA LEU A 63 -10.40 8.57 -1.73
C LEU A 63 -11.70 8.97 -1.02
N ARG A 64 -12.61 9.58 -1.76
CA ARG A 64 -13.93 9.92 -1.24
C ARG A 64 -15.00 9.12 -1.96
N ALA A 65 -16.03 8.72 -1.23
CA ALA A 65 -17.17 8.00 -1.77
C ALA A 65 -18.47 8.42 -1.09
N GLN A 66 -19.54 8.31 -1.86
CA GLN A 66 -20.92 8.46 -1.36
C GLN A 66 -21.76 7.29 -1.86
N ASN A 67 -22.55 6.70 -0.98
CA ASN A 67 -23.47 5.63 -1.37
C ASN A 67 -24.43 6.10 -2.47
N GLU A 68 -24.62 5.23 -3.47
CA GLU A 68 -25.63 5.38 -4.53
C GLU A 68 -25.36 6.51 -5.55
N HIS A 69 -24.32 7.32 -5.37
CA HIS A 69 -24.06 8.43 -6.29
C HIS A 69 -22.75 8.32 -7.05
N TYR A 70 -21.65 8.07 -6.35
CA TYR A 70 -20.32 8.08 -6.95
C TYR A 70 -19.60 6.78 -6.63
N GLY A 71 -18.75 6.33 -7.56
CA GLY A 71 -17.66 5.41 -7.22
C GLY A 71 -16.66 6.09 -6.28
N HIS A 72 -15.44 5.64 -6.26
CA HIS A 72 -14.38 6.32 -5.52
C HIS A 72 -13.89 7.54 -6.30
N LEU A 73 -13.78 8.68 -5.64
CA LEU A 73 -13.14 9.88 -6.16
C LEU A 73 -11.74 9.97 -5.60
N LEU A 74 -10.72 9.97 -6.46
CA LEU A 74 -9.36 10.31 -6.06
C LEU A 74 -9.25 11.84 -6.05
N VAL A 75 -9.02 12.41 -4.87
CA VAL A 75 -8.91 13.84 -4.63
C VAL A 75 -7.44 14.21 -4.40
N TRP A 76 -6.98 15.32 -4.99
CA TRP A 76 -5.62 15.82 -4.82
C TRP A 76 -5.36 16.26 -3.36
N PRO A 77 -4.10 16.27 -2.90
CA PRO A 77 -3.78 16.61 -1.50
C PRO A 77 -4.28 17.99 -1.04
N ASP A 78 -4.33 18.95 -1.94
CA ASP A 78 -4.84 20.31 -1.70
C ASP A 78 -6.35 20.45 -1.87
N GLY A 79 -7.03 19.36 -2.28
CA GLY A 79 -8.48 19.34 -2.47
C GLY A 79 -8.99 20.13 -3.67
N ASN A 80 -8.10 20.71 -4.50
CA ASN A 80 -8.48 21.59 -5.60
C ASN A 80 -8.86 20.85 -6.90
N ALA A 81 -8.55 19.56 -6.98
CA ALA A 81 -8.86 18.71 -8.12
C ALA A 81 -9.25 17.30 -7.70
N TYR A 82 -10.00 16.64 -8.56
CA TYR A 82 -10.41 15.26 -8.35
C TYR A 82 -10.59 14.49 -9.66
N ARG A 83 -10.58 13.18 -9.55
CA ARG A 83 -10.89 12.24 -10.61
C ARG A 83 -11.84 11.15 -10.12
N VAL A 84 -12.77 10.72 -10.96
CA VAL A 84 -13.60 9.54 -10.70
C VAL A 84 -12.80 8.28 -11.04
N LEU A 85 -12.74 7.34 -10.11
CA LEU A 85 -12.20 6.00 -10.33
C LEU A 85 -13.35 5.03 -10.58
N ARG A 86 -13.25 4.25 -11.64
CA ARG A 86 -14.20 3.16 -11.92
C ARG A 86 -13.93 1.99 -10.97
N PRO A 87 -14.91 1.16 -10.64
CA PRO A 87 -14.65 -0.09 -9.93
C PRO A 87 -13.58 -0.93 -10.66
N GLY A 88 -12.68 -1.56 -9.89
CA GLY A 88 -11.54 -2.32 -10.42
C GLY A 88 -10.27 -1.50 -10.64
N THR A 89 -10.23 -0.21 -10.26
CA THR A 89 -9.06 0.65 -10.53
C THR A 89 -8.01 0.65 -9.43
N LEU A 90 -8.35 0.40 -8.18
CA LEU A 90 -7.41 0.60 -7.06
C LEU A 90 -6.18 -0.32 -7.16
N ARG A 91 -6.36 -1.55 -7.62
CA ARG A 91 -5.22 -2.44 -7.83
C ARG A 91 -4.24 -1.88 -8.87
N ALA A 92 -4.73 -1.43 -10.03
CA ALA A 92 -3.88 -0.85 -11.07
C ALA A 92 -3.24 0.46 -10.60
N LEU A 93 -3.98 1.28 -9.84
CA LEU A 93 -3.45 2.49 -9.24
C LEU A 93 -2.26 2.21 -8.32
N PHE A 94 -2.36 1.21 -7.45
CA PHE A 94 -1.30 0.90 -6.49
C PHE A 94 -0.17 0.07 -7.08
N SER A 95 -0.42 -0.81 -8.05
CA SER A 95 0.61 -1.64 -8.66
C SER A 95 1.38 -0.94 -9.78
N GLU A 96 0.73 -0.04 -10.52
CA GLU A 96 1.28 0.54 -11.75
C GLU A 96 1.16 2.07 -11.80
N ARG A 97 0.51 2.67 -10.82
CA ARG A 97 0.13 4.09 -10.83
C ARG A 97 -0.68 4.48 -12.07
N ARG A 98 -1.58 3.60 -12.47
CA ARG A 98 -2.58 3.83 -13.52
C ARG A 98 -3.98 3.79 -12.91
N ALA A 99 -4.90 4.54 -13.45
CA ALA A 99 -6.29 4.52 -13.04
C ALA A 99 -7.19 3.87 -14.10
N ASP A 100 -6.67 2.84 -14.76
CA ASP A 100 -7.43 2.00 -15.69
C ASP A 100 -8.15 0.90 -14.91
N ALA A 101 -9.42 0.70 -15.25
CA ALA A 101 -10.18 -0.35 -14.58
C ALA A 101 -9.73 -1.74 -15.04
N LEU A 102 -9.47 -2.61 -14.08
CA LEU A 102 -9.30 -4.04 -14.33
C LEU A 102 -10.67 -4.67 -14.60
N PRO A 103 -10.73 -5.77 -15.36
CA PRO A 103 -11.95 -6.55 -15.50
C PRO A 103 -12.49 -6.98 -14.14
N LEU A 104 -13.77 -6.72 -13.90
CA LEU A 104 -14.42 -7.13 -12.66
C LEU A 104 -14.76 -8.62 -12.69
N SER A 105 -14.71 -9.24 -11.53
CA SER A 105 -14.97 -10.67 -11.36
C SER A 105 -16.15 -10.90 -10.42
N PRO A 106 -16.98 -11.93 -10.67
CA PRO A 106 -17.95 -12.38 -9.69
C PRO A 106 -17.19 -12.90 -8.46
N ALA A 107 -17.82 -12.83 -7.31
CA ALA A 107 -17.28 -13.36 -6.07
C ALA A 107 -18.33 -14.19 -5.31
N LYS A 108 -17.86 -15.18 -4.58
CA LYS A 108 -18.66 -15.94 -3.63
C LYS A 108 -18.26 -15.52 -2.22
N ALA A 109 -19.26 -15.31 -1.37
CA ALA A 109 -19.04 -14.94 0.02
C ALA A 109 -19.64 -16.01 0.93
N ASP A 110 -18.87 -16.42 1.93
CA ASP A 110 -19.27 -17.39 2.92
C ASP A 110 -19.04 -16.84 4.34
N ARG A 111 -20.05 -16.92 5.20
CA ARG A 111 -19.92 -16.43 6.58
C ARG A 111 -19.24 -17.47 7.45
N ARG A 112 -18.16 -17.09 8.13
CA ARG A 112 -17.30 -17.96 8.93
C ARG A 112 -17.22 -17.51 10.39
N GLY A 113 -18.23 -17.72 11.18
CA GLY A 113 -18.15 -17.52 12.62
C GLY A 113 -18.26 -16.06 13.09
N LYS A 114 -18.09 -15.90 14.40
CA LYS A 114 -18.14 -14.63 15.12
C LYS A 114 -16.84 -14.44 15.89
N GLY A 115 -16.49 -13.19 16.17
CA GLY A 115 -15.31 -12.80 16.92
C GLY A 115 -15.55 -11.52 17.73
N GLN A 116 -14.47 -10.98 18.29
CA GLN A 116 -14.48 -9.71 18.97
C GLN A 116 -13.18 -8.95 18.67
N LEU A 117 -13.31 -7.72 18.14
CA LEU A 117 -12.19 -6.82 17.86
C LEU A 117 -12.54 -5.40 18.30
N LEU A 118 -11.61 -4.68 18.92
CA LEU A 118 -11.79 -3.31 19.41
C LEU A 118 -13.05 -3.12 20.28
N GLY A 119 -13.41 -4.15 21.07
CA GLY A 119 -14.61 -4.14 21.90
C GLY A 119 -15.94 -4.32 21.14
N LEU A 120 -15.88 -4.60 19.83
CA LEU A 120 -17.06 -4.83 18.99
C LEU A 120 -17.23 -6.33 18.74
N GLU A 121 -18.48 -6.79 18.74
CA GLU A 121 -18.80 -8.11 18.18
C GLU A 121 -18.57 -8.06 16.66
N THR A 122 -17.85 -9.04 16.13
CA THR A 122 -17.52 -9.12 14.71
C THR A 122 -18.09 -10.35 14.06
N THR A 123 -18.31 -10.27 12.77
CA THR A 123 -18.64 -11.39 11.89
C THR A 123 -17.51 -11.56 10.89
N LYS A 124 -17.03 -12.79 10.72
CA LYS A 124 -16.02 -13.14 9.72
C LYS A 124 -16.69 -13.55 8.42
N LEU A 125 -16.22 -12.98 7.31
CA LEU A 125 -16.66 -13.27 5.95
C LEU A 125 -15.44 -13.68 5.13
N GLU A 126 -15.51 -14.84 4.49
CA GLU A 126 -14.54 -15.29 3.50
C GLU A 126 -15.11 -15.01 2.11
N ILE A 127 -14.33 -14.38 1.27
CA ILE A 127 -14.71 -13.99 -0.08
C ILE A 127 -13.70 -14.59 -1.03
N ASP A 128 -14.18 -15.40 -1.95
CA ASP A 128 -13.38 -16.02 -3.00
C ASP A 128 -13.71 -15.37 -4.35
N ALA A 129 -12.66 -14.85 -4.99
CA ALA A 129 -12.73 -14.20 -6.30
C ALA A 129 -11.55 -14.64 -7.17
N PRO A 130 -11.69 -14.69 -8.51
CA PRO A 130 -10.61 -15.12 -9.41
C PRO A 130 -9.31 -14.34 -9.27
N MET A 131 -9.39 -13.09 -8.82
CA MET A 131 -8.23 -12.20 -8.65
C MET A 131 -7.60 -12.26 -7.26
N GLY A 132 -8.24 -12.94 -6.30
CA GLY A 132 -7.72 -13.08 -4.94
C GLY A 132 -8.79 -13.48 -3.93
N GLU A 133 -8.34 -13.91 -2.77
CA GLU A 133 -9.18 -14.25 -1.62
C GLU A 133 -9.15 -13.14 -0.60
N VAL A 134 -10.27 -12.88 0.07
CA VAL A 134 -10.34 -11.88 1.13
C VAL A 134 -11.06 -12.45 2.35
N SER A 135 -10.40 -12.40 3.50
CA SER A 135 -10.99 -12.69 4.79
C SER A 135 -11.26 -11.37 5.51
N ILE A 136 -12.54 -11.03 5.76
CA ILE A 136 -12.94 -9.79 6.41
C ILE A 136 -13.57 -10.10 7.76
N GLU A 137 -13.10 -9.44 8.81
CA GLU A 137 -13.80 -9.29 10.07
C GLU A 137 -14.44 -7.91 10.17
N SER A 138 -15.76 -7.89 10.25
CA SER A 138 -16.56 -6.66 10.29
C SER A 138 -17.39 -6.59 11.56
N GLY A 139 -17.45 -5.39 12.14
CA GLY A 139 -18.21 -5.10 13.35
C GLY A 139 -19.41 -4.19 13.09
N ASN A 140 -20.43 -4.31 13.94
CA ASN A 140 -21.53 -3.35 13.96
C ASN A 140 -21.13 -2.13 14.79
N VAL A 141 -20.93 -1.00 14.12
CA VAL A 141 -20.62 0.27 14.79
C VAL A 141 -21.88 1.14 14.79
N PRO A 142 -22.46 1.45 15.95
CA PRO A 142 -23.67 2.28 16.05
C PRO A 142 -23.49 3.62 15.32
N HIS A 143 -24.52 4.09 14.66
CA HIS A 143 -24.60 5.39 13.98
C HIS A 143 -23.74 5.56 12.71
N ILE A 144 -23.03 4.56 12.24
CA ILE A 144 -22.29 4.65 10.95
C ILE A 144 -23.26 4.44 9.76
N GLY A 145 -24.37 3.74 9.97
CA GLY A 145 -25.29 3.40 8.89
C GLY A 145 -24.61 2.55 7.81
N ARG A 146 -24.85 2.88 6.54
CA ARG A 146 -24.27 2.16 5.39
C ARG A 146 -22.84 2.58 5.04
N SER A 147 -22.18 3.45 5.81
CA SER A 147 -20.84 3.92 5.48
C SER A 147 -19.77 2.82 5.59
N GLY A 148 -20.01 1.80 6.43
CA GLY A 148 -19.14 0.61 6.48
C GLY A 148 -19.08 -0.15 5.15
N GLU A 149 -20.17 -0.14 4.38
CA GLU A 149 -20.25 -0.72 3.05
C GLU A 149 -19.25 -0.08 2.07
N LEU A 150 -19.00 1.24 2.18
CA LEU A 150 -18.06 1.96 1.34
C LEU A 150 -16.63 1.50 1.55
N LEU A 151 -16.22 1.29 2.81
CA LEU A 151 -14.90 0.76 3.13
C LEU A 151 -14.74 -0.69 2.65
N CYS A 152 -15.77 -1.51 2.82
CA CYS A 152 -15.77 -2.86 2.28
C CYS A 152 -15.60 -2.86 0.76
N ARG A 153 -16.35 -2.03 0.02
CA ARG A 153 -16.24 -1.90 -1.44
C ARG A 153 -14.84 -1.46 -1.86
N LEU A 154 -14.20 -0.55 -1.10
CA LEU A 154 -12.83 -0.13 -1.36
C LEU A 154 -11.84 -1.31 -1.25
N LEU A 155 -11.98 -2.14 -0.22
CA LEU A 155 -11.14 -3.33 -0.06
C LEU A 155 -11.40 -4.37 -1.17
N MET A 156 -12.67 -4.54 -1.58
CA MET A 156 -13.03 -5.44 -2.68
C MET A 156 -12.48 -4.97 -4.04
N ASP A 157 -12.33 -3.67 -4.23
CA ASP A 157 -11.76 -3.11 -5.45
C ASP A 157 -10.28 -3.53 -5.66
N LEU A 158 -9.54 -3.80 -4.59
CA LEU A 158 -8.17 -4.32 -4.65
C LEU A 158 -8.08 -5.73 -5.26
N VAL A 159 -9.15 -6.50 -5.21
CA VAL A 159 -9.28 -7.83 -5.82
C VAL A 159 -10.27 -7.83 -6.99
N ALA A 160 -10.62 -6.65 -7.50
CA ALA A 160 -11.48 -6.43 -8.66
C ALA A 160 -12.83 -7.21 -8.60
N VAL A 161 -13.45 -7.25 -7.42
CA VAL A 161 -14.77 -7.86 -7.24
C VAL A 161 -15.86 -6.96 -7.81
N ASP A 162 -16.76 -7.55 -8.59
CA ASP A 162 -17.91 -6.83 -9.13
C ASP A 162 -18.83 -6.38 -7.97
N PRO A 163 -19.16 -5.07 -7.85
CA PRO A 163 -20.12 -4.58 -6.87
C PRO A 163 -21.49 -5.27 -6.96
N ALA A 164 -21.85 -5.81 -8.13
CA ALA A 164 -23.08 -6.59 -8.31
C ALA A 164 -23.10 -7.90 -7.51
N ALA A 165 -21.94 -8.43 -7.11
CA ALA A 165 -21.85 -9.59 -6.24
C ALA A 165 -22.41 -9.36 -4.83
N LYS A 166 -22.55 -8.07 -4.44
CA LYS A 166 -23.25 -7.64 -3.22
C LYS A 166 -22.67 -8.18 -1.90
N VAL A 167 -21.37 -8.51 -1.90
CA VAL A 167 -20.66 -9.05 -0.74
C VAL A 167 -20.56 -8.07 0.44
N CYS A 168 -20.71 -6.75 0.18
CA CYS A 168 -20.61 -5.66 1.15
C CYS A 168 -21.96 -5.08 1.60
N ARG A 169 -23.05 -5.85 1.59
CA ARG A 169 -24.41 -5.29 1.79
C ARG A 169 -24.81 -5.01 3.23
N ASP A 170 -24.12 -5.57 4.17
CA ASP A 170 -24.61 -5.62 5.56
C ASP A 170 -24.42 -4.30 6.34
N GLY A 171 -23.80 -3.28 5.74
CA GLY A 171 -23.46 -2.04 6.43
C GLY A 171 -22.45 -2.20 7.56
N LEU A 172 -21.93 -3.40 7.77
CA LEU A 172 -20.92 -3.69 8.77
C LEU A 172 -19.60 -3.03 8.40
N LEU A 173 -18.88 -2.53 9.40
CA LEU A 173 -17.59 -1.89 9.23
C LEU A 173 -16.47 -2.93 9.21
N PRO A 174 -15.68 -3.05 8.14
CA PRO A 174 -14.44 -3.81 8.16
C PRO A 174 -13.46 -3.28 9.22
N ILE A 175 -13.12 -4.10 10.19
CA ILE A 175 -12.14 -3.80 11.24
C ILE A 175 -10.79 -4.42 10.88
N LYS A 176 -10.82 -5.59 10.26
CA LYS A 176 -9.65 -6.32 9.80
C LYS A 176 -9.96 -6.99 8.47
N ALA A 177 -9.04 -6.94 7.53
CA ALA A 177 -9.17 -7.68 6.28
C ALA A 177 -7.80 -8.22 5.84
N GLU A 178 -7.74 -9.51 5.58
CA GLU A 178 -6.58 -10.16 4.98
C GLU A 178 -6.88 -10.43 3.50
N LEU A 179 -6.09 -9.83 2.63
CA LEU A 179 -6.18 -9.99 1.19
C LEU A 179 -5.02 -10.88 0.73
N ARG A 180 -5.31 -11.88 -0.09
CA ARG A 180 -4.35 -12.84 -0.62
C ARG A 180 -4.49 -12.93 -2.13
N TRP A 181 -3.37 -12.96 -2.82
CA TRP A 181 -3.34 -13.08 -4.28
C TRP A 181 -2.67 -14.38 -4.73
N PRO A 182 -3.08 -14.96 -5.86
CA PRO A 182 -2.56 -16.25 -6.33
C PRO A 182 -1.03 -16.29 -6.49
N LYS A 183 -0.40 -15.14 -6.78
CA LYS A 183 1.07 -15.02 -6.92
C LYS A 183 1.81 -14.82 -5.59
N GLY A 184 1.17 -15.08 -4.46
CA GLY A 184 1.79 -15.11 -3.13
C GLY A 184 1.80 -13.79 -2.38
N GLY A 185 1.27 -12.69 -2.93
CA GLY A 185 1.12 -11.43 -2.20
C GLY A 185 0.06 -11.55 -1.10
N LYS A 186 0.34 -10.94 0.04
CA LYS A 186 -0.59 -10.85 1.18
C LYS A 186 -0.54 -9.47 1.79
N LEU A 187 -1.71 -8.86 1.96
CA LEU A 187 -1.87 -7.54 2.56
C LEU A 187 -2.91 -7.62 3.69
N LEU A 188 -2.53 -7.15 4.86
CA LEU A 188 -3.43 -7.03 6.00
C LEU A 188 -3.86 -5.58 6.17
N PHE A 189 -5.15 -5.31 6.04
CA PHE A 189 -5.76 -4.08 6.52
C PHE A 189 -6.21 -4.27 7.97
N GLU A 190 -5.88 -3.32 8.85
CA GLU A 190 -6.23 -3.37 10.27
C GLU A 190 -6.54 -1.98 10.80
N VAL A 191 -7.69 -1.85 11.45
CA VAL A 191 -8.06 -0.65 12.20
C VAL A 191 -7.40 -0.71 13.57
N SER A 192 -6.61 0.29 13.91
CA SER A 192 -5.91 0.38 15.20
C SER A 192 -6.69 1.16 16.25
N SER A 193 -7.53 2.11 15.82
CA SER A 193 -8.38 2.89 16.72
C SER A 193 -9.68 3.33 16.07
N LEU A 194 -10.72 3.48 16.87
CA LEU A 194 -12.03 3.98 16.50
C LEU A 194 -12.38 5.15 17.41
N THR A 195 -12.53 6.34 16.85
CA THR A 195 -12.89 7.54 17.60
C THR A 195 -14.20 8.13 17.07
N ARG A 196 -15.18 8.32 17.94
CA ARG A 196 -16.38 9.07 17.61
C ARG A 196 -16.09 10.56 17.71
N LYS A 197 -16.35 11.31 16.64
CA LYS A 197 -16.31 12.76 16.62
C LYS A 197 -17.73 13.31 16.74
N ALA A 198 -17.92 14.34 17.57
CA ALA A 198 -19.22 15.00 17.72
C ALA A 198 -19.60 15.77 16.45
N GLU A 199 -18.60 16.35 15.78
CA GLU A 199 -18.76 17.09 14.53
C GLU A 199 -18.00 16.39 13.40
N LEU A 200 -18.63 16.36 12.23
CA LEU A 200 -17.99 15.86 11.02
C LEU A 200 -17.10 16.95 10.43
N PRO A 201 -15.93 16.62 9.90
CA PRO A 201 -15.17 17.57 9.10
C PRO A 201 -16.03 18.13 7.97
N PHE A 202 -16.11 19.44 7.86
CA PHE A 202 -16.98 20.11 6.86
C PHE A 202 -16.75 19.58 5.44
N GLY A 203 -15.50 19.30 5.08
CA GLY A 203 -15.14 18.73 3.78
C GLY A 203 -15.72 17.35 3.47
N LEU A 204 -16.21 16.59 4.47
CA LEU A 204 -16.90 15.33 4.25
C LEU A 204 -18.33 15.50 3.72
N LEU A 205 -18.91 16.67 3.89
CA LEU A 205 -20.26 16.96 3.40
C LEU A 205 -20.31 17.10 1.88
N PHE A 206 -19.14 17.34 1.24
CA PHE A 206 -19.03 17.56 -0.20
C PHE A 206 -18.31 16.43 -0.88
N VAL A 207 -19.02 15.72 -1.73
CA VAL A 207 -18.48 14.66 -2.60
C VAL A 207 -19.09 14.87 -3.99
N PRO A 208 -18.32 15.37 -4.96
CA PRO A 208 -16.91 15.80 -4.93
C PRO A 208 -16.66 17.02 -4.03
N PRO A 209 -15.39 17.34 -3.69
CA PRO A 209 -15.06 18.53 -2.91
C PRO A 209 -15.57 19.80 -3.57
N ALA A 210 -16.13 20.72 -2.78
CA ALA A 210 -16.66 21.98 -3.31
C ALA A 210 -15.55 22.80 -4.01
N GLY A 211 -15.82 23.26 -5.22
CA GLY A 211 -14.88 24.04 -6.01
C GLY A 211 -13.73 23.28 -6.66
N ALA A 212 -13.63 21.98 -6.42
CA ALA A 212 -12.58 21.16 -7.02
C ALA A 212 -12.81 20.94 -8.53
N ALA A 213 -11.73 21.01 -9.30
CA ALA A 213 -11.76 20.77 -10.76
C ALA A 213 -11.77 19.27 -11.07
N TYR A 214 -12.63 18.84 -11.99
CA TYR A 214 -12.60 17.47 -12.51
C TYR A 214 -11.44 17.30 -13.49
N ARG A 215 -10.56 16.32 -13.24
CA ARG A 215 -9.37 16.02 -14.03
C ARG A 215 -9.39 14.58 -14.56
N PRO A 216 -10.18 14.27 -15.59
CA PRO A 216 -10.19 12.95 -16.19
C PRO A 216 -8.84 12.63 -16.83
N GLY A 217 -8.36 11.40 -16.63
CA GLY A 217 -7.07 10.97 -17.21
C GLY A 217 -5.82 11.36 -16.42
N GLU A 218 -5.93 12.28 -15.46
CA GLU A 218 -4.79 12.71 -14.66
C GLU A 218 -4.71 11.98 -13.31
N LEU A 219 -3.52 11.92 -12.74
CA LEU A 219 -3.27 11.51 -11.36
C LEU A 219 -2.59 12.65 -10.61
N PRO A 220 -2.80 12.77 -9.28
CA PRO A 220 -2.12 13.80 -8.52
C PRO A 220 -0.60 13.67 -8.70
N PRO A 221 0.11 14.79 -8.93
CA PRO A 221 1.56 14.77 -9.07
C PRO A 221 2.19 14.22 -7.80
N GLN A 222 3.23 13.43 -7.97
CA GLN A 222 3.98 12.86 -6.86
C GLN A 222 5.47 13.12 -7.07
N ALA A 223 6.12 13.60 -6.03
CA ALA A 223 7.57 13.69 -5.96
C ALA A 223 8.23 12.30 -6.07
N ALA A 224 9.54 12.22 -5.95
CA ALA A 224 10.25 10.95 -5.96
C ALA A 224 9.65 9.97 -4.95
N GLY A 225 9.61 8.67 -5.33
CA GLY A 225 9.10 7.60 -4.48
C GLY A 225 10.03 7.20 -3.34
N VAL A 226 10.82 8.14 -2.79
CA VAL A 226 11.74 7.92 -1.67
C VAL A 226 11.05 8.32 -0.37
N PHE A 227 11.04 7.45 0.63
CA PHE A 227 10.26 7.63 1.86
C PHE A 227 11.06 8.21 3.01
N LEU A 228 12.39 8.11 2.95
CA LEU A 228 13.31 8.50 4.01
C LEU A 228 14.29 9.55 3.50
N THR A 229 14.68 10.45 4.39
CA THR A 229 15.72 11.45 4.10
C THR A 229 17.11 10.79 4.05
N ARG A 230 18.10 11.53 3.54
CA ARG A 230 19.49 11.13 3.50
C ARG A 230 20.01 10.75 4.91
N ASP A 231 19.69 11.57 5.90
CA ASP A 231 20.14 11.37 7.28
C ASP A 231 19.47 10.14 7.93
N GLU A 232 18.20 9.91 7.66
CA GLU A 232 17.48 8.73 8.13
C GLU A 232 18.04 7.44 7.53
N LEU A 233 18.40 7.45 6.25
CA LEU A 233 19.07 6.32 5.60
C LEU A 233 20.49 6.11 6.13
N GLY A 234 21.23 7.19 6.41
CA GLY A 234 22.56 7.14 7.00
C GLY A 234 22.58 6.56 8.42
N ALA A 235 21.46 6.70 9.15
CA ALA A 235 21.33 6.17 10.51
C ALA A 235 21.12 4.64 10.58
N PHE A 236 20.92 3.94 9.47
CA PHE A 236 20.73 2.48 9.46
C PHE A 236 21.95 1.74 9.98
N HIS A 237 23.14 2.27 9.70
CA HIS A 237 24.40 1.75 10.22
C HIS A 237 25.14 2.85 10.99
N THR A 238 25.65 2.53 12.16
CA THR A 238 26.36 3.49 13.01
C THR A 238 27.82 3.75 12.55
N LYS A 239 28.36 2.89 11.71
CA LYS A 239 29.71 2.98 11.19
C LYS A 239 29.74 2.57 9.73
N SER A 240 30.50 3.32 8.94
CA SER A 240 30.88 2.88 7.60
C SER A 240 31.83 1.68 7.72
N VAL A 241 31.49 0.59 7.05
CA VAL A 241 32.35 -0.60 6.94
C VAL A 241 32.85 -0.65 5.50
N PRO A 242 34.15 -0.69 5.26
CA PRO A 242 34.68 -0.89 3.91
C PRO A 242 34.06 -2.15 3.32
N GLY A 243 33.36 -1.97 2.19
CA GLY A 243 32.77 -3.06 1.44
C GLY A 243 33.76 -3.65 0.47
N GLU A 244 33.36 -4.70 -0.23
CA GLU A 244 34.07 -5.16 -1.43
C GLU A 244 34.08 -4.04 -2.49
N PRO A 245 35.08 -4.02 -3.38
CA PRO A 245 35.14 -3.02 -4.44
C PRO A 245 33.83 -2.99 -5.22
N ALA A 246 33.29 -1.78 -5.41
CA ALA A 246 32.09 -1.59 -6.21
C ALA A 246 32.29 -2.18 -7.62
N GLY A 247 31.30 -2.93 -8.11
CA GLY A 247 31.33 -3.44 -9.49
C GLY A 247 31.40 -2.29 -10.50
N LYS A 248 31.87 -2.56 -11.74
CA LYS A 248 32.06 -1.54 -12.79
C LYS A 248 30.86 -0.63 -13.05
N ASP A 249 29.64 -1.12 -12.76
CA ASP A 249 28.37 -0.40 -12.98
C ASP A 249 27.77 0.17 -11.67
N ALA A 250 28.52 0.16 -10.58
CA ALA A 250 28.05 0.74 -9.32
C ALA A 250 28.12 2.27 -9.37
N PRO A 251 27.18 2.97 -8.71
CA PRO A 251 27.23 4.42 -8.57
C PRO A 251 28.43 4.84 -7.69
N GLY A 252 28.81 6.12 -7.73
CA GLY A 252 29.86 6.65 -6.85
C GLY A 252 29.47 6.62 -5.36
N GLU A 253 28.18 6.65 -5.04
CA GLU A 253 27.64 6.57 -3.68
C GLU A 253 26.25 5.92 -3.66
N GLY A 254 25.84 5.37 -2.51
CA GLY A 254 24.48 4.90 -2.26
C GLY A 254 24.07 3.64 -3.02
N LEU A 255 22.77 3.50 -3.26
CA LEU A 255 22.15 2.37 -3.93
C LEU A 255 21.46 2.82 -5.23
N LEU A 256 21.90 2.35 -6.38
CA LEU A 256 21.17 2.51 -7.63
C LEU A 256 20.16 1.35 -7.79
N ALA A 257 18.91 1.65 -7.58
CA ALA A 257 17.80 0.71 -7.70
C ALA A 257 17.18 0.79 -9.10
N VAL A 258 17.15 -0.32 -9.84
CA VAL A 258 16.69 -0.39 -11.23
C VAL A 258 15.50 -1.33 -11.33
N ASN A 259 14.36 -0.82 -11.81
CA ASN A 259 13.17 -1.61 -12.07
C ASN A 259 12.95 -1.78 -13.58
N ARG A 260 13.14 -2.99 -14.09
CA ARG A 260 12.91 -3.38 -15.49
C ARG A 260 11.55 -4.09 -15.69
N SER A 261 10.73 -4.17 -14.65
CA SER A 261 9.38 -4.75 -14.75
C SER A 261 8.33 -3.72 -15.15
N ASP A 262 7.13 -4.19 -15.47
CA ASP A 262 5.99 -3.36 -15.88
C ASP A 262 5.15 -2.86 -14.70
N SER A 263 5.57 -3.14 -13.47
CA SER A 263 4.87 -2.75 -12.26
C SER A 263 5.77 -1.96 -11.31
N ILE A 264 5.17 -1.19 -10.42
CA ILE A 264 5.91 -0.54 -9.32
C ILE A 264 6.55 -1.61 -8.44
N ARG A 265 7.81 -1.37 -8.06
CA ARG A 265 8.55 -2.24 -7.13
C ARG A 265 9.03 -1.46 -5.93
N TYR A 266 8.76 -1.99 -4.76
CA TYR A 266 9.27 -1.46 -3.49
C TYR A 266 10.64 -2.04 -3.23
N VAL A 267 11.60 -1.17 -2.92
CA VAL A 267 12.94 -1.52 -2.46
C VAL A 267 12.96 -1.49 -0.95
N LEU A 268 13.34 -2.60 -0.36
CA LEU A 268 13.56 -2.73 1.08
C LEU A 268 15.06 -2.82 1.34
N LEU A 269 15.55 -2.02 2.27
CA LEU A 269 16.91 -2.05 2.77
C LEU A 269 16.87 -2.51 4.23
N ASP A 270 17.52 -3.62 4.55
CA ASP A 270 17.45 -4.27 5.86
C ASP A 270 16.00 -4.45 6.37
N GLY A 271 15.09 -4.84 5.46
CA GLY A 271 13.68 -5.07 5.75
C GLY A 271 12.82 -3.81 5.95
N VAL A 272 13.38 -2.60 5.73
CA VAL A 272 12.65 -1.33 5.75
C VAL A 272 12.36 -0.89 4.32
N PRO A 273 11.10 -0.63 3.94
CA PRO A 273 10.80 -0.07 2.63
C PRO A 273 11.33 1.36 2.56
N ILE A 274 12.26 1.63 1.63
CA ILE A 274 12.93 2.92 1.51
C ILE A 274 12.46 3.73 0.31
N ALA A 275 11.97 3.05 -0.72
CA ALA A 275 11.46 3.67 -1.93
C ALA A 275 10.53 2.72 -2.69
N TRP A 276 9.72 3.28 -3.61
CA TRP A 276 9.18 2.52 -4.72
C TRP A 276 9.68 3.09 -6.05
N ILE A 277 9.99 2.19 -6.96
CA ILE A 277 10.58 2.51 -8.27
C ILE A 277 9.51 2.27 -9.34
N ARG A 278 9.31 3.25 -10.21
CA ARG A 278 8.36 3.16 -11.33
C ARG A 278 8.72 2.03 -12.29
N PRO A 279 7.76 1.53 -13.06
CA PRO A 279 8.05 0.63 -14.16
C PRO A 279 9.12 1.22 -15.10
N GLN A 280 10.03 0.37 -15.59
CA GLN A 280 11.06 0.72 -16.58
C GLN A 280 11.89 1.97 -16.18
N SER A 281 12.19 2.12 -14.89
CA SER A 281 12.93 3.29 -14.39
C SER A 281 14.01 2.90 -13.38
N GLU A 282 14.85 3.86 -13.04
CA GLU A 282 15.88 3.71 -12.03
C GLU A 282 15.87 4.91 -11.07
N GLN A 283 16.34 4.70 -9.86
CA GLN A 283 16.43 5.70 -8.81
C GLN A 283 17.72 5.52 -8.01
N LEU A 284 18.51 6.59 -7.93
CA LEU A 284 19.66 6.64 -7.02
C LEU A 284 19.18 7.02 -5.61
N LEU A 285 19.46 6.17 -4.65
CA LEU A 285 19.12 6.32 -3.23
C LEU A 285 20.40 6.68 -2.46
N ILE A 286 20.56 7.97 -2.18
CA ILE A 286 21.70 8.54 -1.48
C ILE A 286 21.40 8.57 0.02
N GLY A 287 22.40 8.28 0.85
CA GLY A 287 22.30 8.39 2.30
C GLY A 287 22.85 7.18 3.06
N PRO A 288 22.56 5.93 2.64
CA PRO A 288 23.13 4.80 3.35
C PRO A 288 24.65 4.87 3.35
N LEU A 289 25.25 4.63 4.51
CA LEU A 289 26.73 4.58 4.64
C LEU A 289 27.29 3.37 3.87
N PRO A 290 28.54 3.42 3.40
CA PRO A 290 29.21 2.23 2.87
C PRO A 290 29.17 1.07 3.87
N GLY A 291 28.72 -0.11 3.41
CA GLY A 291 28.54 -1.26 4.26
C GLY A 291 27.73 -2.37 3.58
N ARG A 292 27.49 -3.47 4.28
CA ARG A 292 26.70 -4.61 3.78
C ARG A 292 25.24 -4.46 4.19
N TYR A 293 24.35 -4.58 3.22
CA TYR A 293 22.90 -4.43 3.39
C TYR A 293 22.16 -5.58 2.73
N SER A 294 21.05 -5.98 3.34
CA SER A 294 20.06 -6.85 2.70
C SER A 294 19.14 -6.01 1.83
N VAL A 295 19.09 -6.29 0.53
CA VAL A 295 18.17 -5.63 -0.41
C VAL A 295 17.11 -6.63 -0.85
N ALA A 296 15.83 -6.25 -0.71
CA ALA A 296 14.70 -7.05 -1.14
C ALA A 296 13.76 -6.22 -2.02
N TRP A 297 13.03 -6.90 -2.91
CA TRP A 297 12.04 -6.29 -3.78
C TRP A 297 10.65 -6.87 -3.53
N ARG A 298 9.64 -6.00 -3.47
CA ARG A 298 8.24 -6.38 -3.33
C ARG A 298 7.35 -5.59 -4.28
N ASP A 299 6.20 -6.15 -4.63
CA ASP A 299 5.11 -5.38 -5.21
C ASP A 299 4.26 -4.73 -4.10
N PHE A 300 3.30 -3.88 -4.48
CA PHE A 300 2.39 -3.27 -3.52
C PHE A 300 1.56 -4.32 -2.75
N LEU A 301 1.27 -5.44 -3.37
CA LEU A 301 0.45 -6.50 -2.78
C LEU A 301 1.22 -7.37 -1.78
N GLY A 302 2.53 -7.11 -1.61
CA GLY A 302 3.40 -7.80 -0.67
C GLY A 302 4.08 -9.05 -1.20
N ALA A 303 3.91 -9.39 -2.48
CA ALA A 303 4.64 -10.50 -3.07
C ALA A 303 6.13 -10.16 -3.18
N ALA A 304 6.99 -11.07 -2.70
CA ALA A 304 8.41 -11.00 -2.99
C ALA A 304 8.61 -11.26 -4.49
N VAL A 305 9.38 -10.39 -5.14
CA VAL A 305 9.63 -10.51 -6.58
C VAL A 305 10.82 -11.40 -6.85
N ASP A 306 11.88 -11.19 -6.08
CA ASP A 306 13.11 -11.96 -6.12
C ASP A 306 13.58 -12.29 -4.69
N PRO A 307 14.41 -13.31 -4.49
CA PRO A 307 15.06 -13.55 -3.20
C PRO A 307 15.87 -12.33 -2.74
N PRO A 308 15.89 -12.01 -1.43
CA PRO A 308 16.76 -10.96 -0.91
C PRO A 308 18.23 -11.22 -1.24
N VAL A 309 18.92 -10.16 -1.62
CA VAL A 309 20.37 -10.20 -1.91
C VAL A 309 21.14 -9.36 -0.91
N VAL A 310 22.31 -9.81 -0.50
CA VAL A 310 23.22 -9.02 0.34
C VAL A 310 24.21 -8.32 -0.59
N VAL A 311 24.27 -6.99 -0.48
CA VAL A 311 25.17 -6.15 -1.30
C VAL A 311 26.03 -5.27 -0.42
N SER A 312 27.25 -4.96 -0.89
CA SER A 312 28.12 -3.95 -0.30
C SER A 312 27.90 -2.62 -1.03
N LEU A 313 27.51 -1.56 -0.29
CA LEU A 313 27.32 -0.23 -0.89
C LEU A 313 28.66 0.50 -1.08
N PRO A 314 28.84 1.26 -2.19
CA PRO A 314 27.84 1.56 -3.21
C PRO A 314 27.55 0.39 -4.17
N ALA A 315 26.30 0.22 -4.59
CA ALA A 315 25.88 -0.90 -5.42
C ALA A 315 24.78 -0.54 -6.42
N ARG A 316 24.67 -1.34 -7.49
CA ARG A 316 23.51 -1.36 -8.39
C ARG A 316 22.73 -2.64 -8.17
N VAL A 317 21.42 -2.54 -8.01
CA VAL A 317 20.50 -3.69 -7.91
C VAL A 317 19.38 -3.56 -8.93
N THR A 318 19.07 -4.64 -9.61
CA THR A 318 18.08 -4.66 -10.69
C THR A 318 17.02 -5.73 -10.41
N VAL A 319 15.76 -5.44 -10.73
CA VAL A 319 14.64 -6.38 -10.66
C VAL A 319 13.91 -6.42 -12.01
N GLY A 320 13.38 -7.58 -12.39
CA GLY A 320 12.53 -7.76 -13.57
C GLY A 320 13.26 -7.72 -14.92
N GLY A 321 14.57 -7.79 -14.96
CA GLY A 321 15.34 -8.10 -16.18
C GLY A 321 15.24 -9.60 -16.47
N THR A 322 15.14 -9.99 -17.73
CA THR A 322 15.54 -11.35 -18.11
C THR A 322 16.96 -11.53 -17.57
N ALA A 323 17.15 -12.50 -16.67
CA ALA A 323 18.50 -12.91 -16.31
C ALA A 323 19.25 -13.11 -17.63
N ASP A 324 20.33 -12.38 -17.84
CA ASP A 324 21.26 -12.69 -18.90
C ASP A 324 21.65 -14.17 -18.71
N ALA A 325 21.04 -15.02 -19.52
CA ALA A 325 21.42 -16.42 -19.65
C ALA A 325 22.77 -16.47 -20.39
N GLY A 326 23.80 -16.02 -19.68
CA GLY A 326 25.12 -15.89 -20.29
C GLY A 326 26.23 -15.61 -19.30
N ALA A 327 26.49 -16.56 -18.44
CA ALA A 327 27.83 -16.90 -17.95
C ALA A 327 27.71 -18.14 -17.05
N ALA A 328 27.69 -19.32 -17.66
CA ALA A 328 28.20 -20.49 -16.96
C ALA A 328 29.69 -20.23 -16.68
N PRO A 329 30.17 -20.34 -15.44
CA PRO A 329 31.60 -20.29 -15.18
C PRO A 329 32.26 -21.48 -15.82
N PRO A 330 33.52 -21.32 -16.28
CA PRO A 330 34.31 -22.39 -16.88
C PRO A 330 34.59 -23.54 -15.92
#